data_381faaebcce997fe7564d6b212fefa0d
#
_entry.id   381faaebcce997fe7564d6b212fefa0d
#
_cell.length_a   1.000
_cell.length_b   1.000
_cell.length_c   1.000
_cell.angle_alpha   90.00
_cell.angle_beta   90.00
_cell.angle_gamma   90.00
#
_symmetry.space_group_name_H-M   'P 1'
#
loop_
_entity.id
_entity.type
_entity.pdbx_description
1 polymer ?
#
loop_
_entity_poly.entity_id
_entity_poly.type
_entity_poly.pdbx_seq_one_letter_code
_entity_poly.pdbx_strand_id
1 'polypeptide(L)'
;PLAAYSMAQAQGVFQQQEIYLMLCDIEMPQGSGLELFEWVKTYYPLTECIFVTCHDEYSYLRSAMQLGSCDYLLKPINYTLLQEALKNVVERIQRRKDKPAGSAEQPKDSLLPANTLNVSNPYIRQLLHVLSERLTENLPIPELADSMHLNPQYIMRLFKKEMGCSILQYITSRRIALAVQYLEDTNLPITEVALLCGFDNYSYFTRVFKRFTGQSPAAFRKRSVPPD
;
A
#
# COMPACT_ATOMS: atom_id res chain seq x y z
N PRO A 1 1.41 18.29 -18.99
CA PRO A 1 0.65 18.11 -17.77
C PRO A 1 -0.65 18.91 -17.83
N LEU A 2 -1.72 18.34 -17.28
CA LEU A 2 -3.02 18.97 -17.11
C LEU A 2 -3.20 19.32 -15.65
N ALA A 3 -3.90 20.40 -15.36
CA ALA A 3 -4.19 20.79 -13.99
C ALA A 3 -5.70 20.82 -13.75
N ALA A 4 -6.14 20.36 -12.58
CA ALA A 4 -7.50 20.45 -12.09
C ALA A 4 -7.48 20.94 -10.65
N TYR A 5 -8.36 21.87 -10.30
CA TYR A 5 -8.41 22.55 -9.01
C TYR A 5 -9.61 22.10 -8.17
N SER A 6 -10.39 21.14 -8.66
CA SER A 6 -11.50 20.53 -7.92
C SER A 6 -11.77 19.12 -8.45
N MET A 7 -12.52 18.34 -7.66
CA MET A 7 -12.93 16.99 -8.06
C MET A 7 -13.72 17.00 -9.39
N ALA A 8 -14.65 17.94 -9.57
CA ALA A 8 -15.45 18.04 -10.80
C ALA A 8 -14.60 18.34 -12.04
N GLN A 9 -13.62 19.24 -11.92
CA GLN A 9 -12.68 19.52 -13.00
C GLN A 9 -11.82 18.30 -13.33
N ALA A 10 -11.30 17.60 -12.32
CA ALA A 10 -10.53 16.38 -12.50
C ALA A 10 -11.35 15.31 -13.24
N GLN A 11 -12.59 15.08 -12.84
CA GLN A 11 -13.50 14.15 -13.50
C GLN A 11 -13.74 14.54 -14.98
N GLY A 12 -13.91 15.83 -15.27
CA GLY A 12 -14.03 16.31 -16.65
C GLY A 12 -12.78 16.03 -17.49
N VAL A 13 -11.58 16.16 -16.92
CA VAL A 13 -10.32 15.81 -17.59
C VAL A 13 -10.24 14.32 -17.91
N PHE A 14 -10.60 13.46 -16.96
CA PHE A 14 -10.63 12.00 -17.16
C PHE A 14 -11.62 11.56 -18.25
N GLN A 15 -12.73 12.28 -18.43
CA GLN A 15 -13.71 11.98 -19.49
C GLN A 15 -13.21 12.36 -20.88
N GLN A 16 -12.30 13.33 -21.00
CA GLN A 16 -11.83 13.86 -22.27
C GLN A 16 -10.49 13.27 -22.71
N GLN A 17 -9.68 12.76 -21.79
CA GLN A 17 -8.32 12.31 -22.08
C GLN A 17 -7.95 11.07 -21.25
N GLU A 18 -7.10 10.24 -21.81
CA GLU A 18 -6.53 9.10 -21.12
C GLU A 18 -5.41 9.56 -20.17
N ILE A 19 -5.59 9.32 -18.87
CA ILE A 19 -4.67 9.75 -17.82
C ILE A 19 -3.97 8.51 -17.22
N TYR A 20 -2.68 8.42 -17.40
CA TYR A 20 -1.88 7.31 -16.89
C TYR A 20 -1.38 7.53 -15.46
N LEU A 21 -1.17 8.79 -15.07
CA LEU A 21 -0.68 9.16 -13.74
C LEU A 21 -1.36 10.44 -13.26
N MET A 22 -1.79 10.41 -12.01
CA MET A 22 -2.35 11.54 -11.28
C MET A 22 -1.44 11.89 -10.10
N LEU A 23 -1.06 13.17 -10.00
CA LEU A 23 -0.51 13.75 -8.76
C LEU A 23 -1.67 14.45 -8.05
N CYS A 24 -1.99 14.03 -6.84
CA CYS A 24 -3.20 14.48 -6.16
C CYS A 24 -2.90 14.99 -4.76
N ASP A 25 -3.36 16.18 -4.42
CA ASP A 25 -3.46 16.60 -3.04
C ASP A 25 -4.60 15.85 -2.35
N ILE A 26 -4.43 15.52 -1.08
CA ILE A 26 -5.49 14.91 -0.28
C ILE A 26 -6.55 15.94 0.07
N GLU A 27 -6.14 17.15 0.45
CA GLU A 27 -7.06 18.23 0.74
C GLU A 27 -7.32 19.08 -0.51
N MET A 28 -8.55 19.02 -0.97
CA MET A 28 -9.00 19.81 -2.11
C MET A 28 -10.28 20.58 -1.77
N PRO A 29 -10.51 21.74 -2.36
CA PRO A 29 -11.79 22.43 -2.24
C PRO A 29 -12.93 21.52 -2.72
N GLN A 30 -13.99 21.40 -1.91
CA GLN A 30 -15.23 20.66 -2.22
C GLN A 30 -15.03 19.15 -2.44
N GLY A 31 -14.13 18.52 -1.67
CA GLY A 31 -13.91 17.08 -1.69
C GLY A 31 -12.53 16.68 -1.19
N SER A 32 -12.23 15.41 -1.31
CA SER A 32 -10.96 14.84 -0.90
C SER A 32 -10.27 14.16 -2.09
N GLY A 33 -8.94 14.27 -2.16
CA GLY A 33 -8.14 13.53 -3.13
C GLY A 33 -8.32 12.02 -3.02
N LEU A 34 -8.64 11.52 -1.83
CA LEU A 34 -8.93 10.10 -1.59
C LEU A 34 -10.24 9.69 -2.28
N GLU A 35 -11.31 10.49 -2.14
CA GLU A 35 -12.60 10.26 -2.82
C GLU A 35 -12.44 10.33 -4.34
N LEU A 36 -11.66 11.30 -4.84
CA LEU A 36 -11.35 11.37 -6.26
C LEU A 36 -10.63 10.10 -6.73
N PHE A 37 -9.66 9.63 -5.99
CA PHE A 37 -8.89 8.44 -6.38
C PHE A 37 -9.72 7.16 -6.29
N GLU A 38 -10.63 7.04 -5.33
CA GLU A 38 -11.58 5.92 -5.26
C GLU A 38 -12.48 5.90 -6.50
N TRP A 39 -13.00 7.06 -6.91
CA TRP A 39 -13.72 7.21 -8.17
C TRP A 39 -12.86 6.83 -9.38
N VAL A 40 -11.61 7.35 -9.46
CA VAL A 40 -10.67 7.02 -10.54
C VAL A 40 -10.40 5.51 -10.58
N LYS A 41 -10.20 4.85 -9.45
CA LYS A 41 -9.99 3.39 -9.42
C LYS A 41 -11.19 2.60 -9.90
N THR A 42 -12.40 3.12 -9.72
CA THR A 42 -13.63 2.47 -10.18
C THR A 42 -13.77 2.55 -11.71
N TYR A 43 -13.52 3.72 -12.29
CA TYR A 43 -13.78 3.99 -13.72
C TYR A 43 -12.52 3.93 -14.60
N TYR A 44 -11.35 4.18 -14.04
CA TYR A 44 -10.05 4.23 -14.73
C TYR A 44 -8.99 3.41 -13.96
N PRO A 45 -9.16 2.08 -13.81
CA PRO A 45 -8.36 1.24 -12.92
C PRO A 45 -6.86 1.19 -13.26
N LEU A 46 -6.49 1.57 -14.48
CA LEU A 46 -5.11 1.60 -14.95
C LEU A 46 -4.36 2.88 -14.58
N THR A 47 -5.07 3.92 -14.13
CA THR A 47 -4.45 5.17 -13.70
C THR A 47 -3.71 4.95 -12.38
N GLU A 48 -2.47 5.37 -12.36
CA GLU A 48 -1.64 5.39 -11.15
C GLU A 48 -1.81 6.73 -10.42
N CYS A 49 -1.60 6.72 -9.09
CA CYS A 49 -1.71 7.94 -8.28
C CYS A 49 -0.51 8.06 -7.34
N ILE A 50 0.02 9.29 -7.25
CA ILE A 50 0.94 9.72 -6.20
C ILE A 50 0.22 10.82 -5.41
N PHE A 51 0.04 10.63 -4.12
CA PHE A 51 -0.49 11.68 -3.27
C PHE A 51 0.60 12.65 -2.84
N VAL A 52 0.25 13.94 -2.83
CA VAL A 52 1.13 15.03 -2.38
C VAL A 52 0.35 15.88 -1.39
N THR A 53 0.75 15.94 -0.12
CA THR A 53 -0.04 16.60 0.92
C THR A 53 0.82 17.29 1.98
N CYS A 54 0.24 18.25 2.69
CA CYS A 54 0.85 18.88 3.88
C CYS A 54 0.69 18.02 5.14
N HIS A 55 -0.20 17.03 5.11
CA HIS A 55 -0.54 16.23 6.29
C HIS A 55 0.31 14.97 6.36
N ASP A 56 0.92 14.75 7.51
CA ASP A 56 1.65 13.55 7.89
C ASP A 56 0.77 12.54 8.66
N GLU A 57 -0.54 12.81 8.73
CA GLU A 57 -1.47 11.95 9.43
C GLU A 57 -1.51 10.54 8.83
N TYR A 58 -1.26 9.57 9.69
CA TYR A 58 -1.27 8.15 9.35
C TYR A 58 -2.58 7.68 8.70
N SER A 59 -3.71 8.27 9.09
CA SER A 59 -5.04 7.99 8.53
C SER A 59 -5.09 8.23 7.02
N TYR A 60 -4.54 9.32 6.56
CA TYR A 60 -4.48 9.66 5.13
C TYR A 60 -3.51 8.75 4.36
N LEU A 61 -2.33 8.51 4.93
CA LEU A 61 -1.37 7.58 4.35
C LEU A 61 -1.97 6.18 4.20
N ARG A 62 -2.64 5.69 5.25
CA ARG A 62 -3.33 4.40 5.27
C ARG A 62 -4.41 4.34 4.18
N SER A 63 -5.28 5.34 4.11
CA SER A 63 -6.37 5.41 3.11
C SER A 63 -5.83 5.46 1.68
N ALA A 64 -4.81 6.29 1.41
CA ALA A 64 -4.16 6.37 0.11
C ALA A 64 -3.60 5.02 -0.35
N MET A 65 -2.94 4.30 0.56
CA MET A 65 -2.37 2.98 0.25
C MET A 65 -3.44 1.88 0.14
N GLN A 66 -4.51 1.95 0.92
CA GLN A 66 -5.66 1.05 0.81
C GLN A 66 -6.32 1.14 -0.58
N LEU A 67 -6.37 2.34 -1.14
CA LEU A 67 -6.86 2.58 -2.51
C LEU A 67 -5.85 2.12 -3.58
N GLY A 68 -4.61 1.75 -3.20
CA GLY A 68 -3.58 1.27 -4.11
C GLY A 68 -2.84 2.40 -4.83
N SER A 69 -2.62 3.55 -4.16
CA SER A 69 -1.72 4.59 -4.67
C SER A 69 -0.29 4.07 -4.81
N CYS A 70 0.45 4.64 -5.76
CA CYS A 70 1.84 4.24 -6.01
C CYS A 70 2.80 4.78 -4.98
N ASP A 71 2.55 6.01 -4.53
CA ASP A 71 3.42 6.69 -3.55
C ASP A 71 2.66 7.80 -2.82
N TYR A 72 3.32 8.35 -1.79
CA TYR A 72 2.80 9.39 -0.91
C TYR A 72 3.95 10.33 -0.56
N LEU A 73 3.83 11.62 -0.90
CA LEU A 73 4.87 12.62 -0.71
C LEU A 73 4.36 13.75 0.19
N LEU A 74 5.17 14.14 1.18
CA LEU A 74 4.87 15.29 2.02
C LEU A 74 5.39 16.59 1.40
N LYS A 75 4.61 17.65 1.52
CA LYS A 75 5.06 19.02 1.23
C LYS A 75 5.91 19.57 2.40
N PRO A 76 6.98 20.32 2.16
CA PRO A 76 7.49 20.73 0.84
C PRO A 76 8.05 19.55 0.03
N ILE A 77 7.72 19.49 -1.27
CA ILE A 77 8.09 18.36 -2.11
C ILE A 77 9.61 18.30 -2.28
N ASN A 78 10.18 17.17 -1.89
CA ASN A 78 11.57 16.85 -2.23
C ASN A 78 11.62 16.36 -3.68
N TYR A 79 12.28 17.11 -4.56
CA TYR A 79 12.35 16.81 -5.99
C TYR A 79 13.01 15.47 -6.29
N THR A 80 13.98 15.05 -5.50
CA THR A 80 14.63 13.73 -5.67
C THR A 80 13.63 12.60 -5.41
N LEU A 81 12.82 12.72 -4.35
CA LEU A 81 11.77 11.74 -4.03
C LEU A 81 10.68 11.70 -5.10
N LEU A 82 10.27 12.87 -5.60
CA LEU A 82 9.31 12.96 -6.69
C LEU A 82 9.84 12.30 -7.97
N GLN A 83 11.10 12.54 -8.32
CA GLN A 83 11.73 11.90 -9.48
C GLN A 83 11.79 10.37 -9.34
N GLU A 84 12.14 9.85 -8.16
CA GLU A 84 12.15 8.41 -7.89
C GLU A 84 10.73 7.82 -8.00
N ALA A 85 9.73 8.49 -7.40
CA ALA A 85 8.34 8.05 -7.47
C ALA A 85 7.82 8.02 -8.91
N LEU A 86 8.09 9.09 -9.70
CA LEU A 86 7.71 9.17 -11.11
C LEU A 86 8.40 8.07 -11.94
N LYS A 87 9.69 7.82 -11.73
CA LYS A 87 10.42 6.76 -12.42
C LYS A 87 9.79 5.39 -12.16
N ASN A 88 9.48 5.07 -10.91
CA ASN A 88 8.84 3.81 -10.53
C ASN A 88 7.47 3.63 -11.21
N VAL A 89 6.68 4.73 -11.28
CA VAL A 89 5.36 4.69 -11.95
C VAL A 89 5.51 4.50 -13.45
N VAL A 90 6.41 5.22 -14.09
CA VAL A 90 6.67 5.07 -15.54
C VAL A 90 7.11 3.65 -15.87
N GLU A 91 8.01 3.05 -15.10
CA GLU A 91 8.41 1.66 -15.28
C GLU A 91 7.23 0.68 -15.12
N ARG A 92 6.32 0.91 -14.17
CA ARG A 92 5.09 0.10 -14.00
C ARG A 92 4.16 0.22 -15.20
N ILE A 93 3.95 1.43 -15.72
CA ILE A 93 3.12 1.67 -16.88
C ILE A 93 3.72 1.00 -18.13
N GLN A 94 5.04 1.13 -18.34
CA GLN A 94 5.74 0.50 -19.45
C GLN A 94 5.65 -1.02 -19.40
N ARG A 95 5.91 -1.64 -18.26
CA ARG A 95 5.79 -3.10 -18.08
C ARG A 95 4.38 -3.62 -18.37
N ARG A 96 3.34 -2.80 -18.15
CA ARG A 96 1.96 -3.17 -18.52
C ARG A 96 1.72 -3.11 -20.02
N LYS A 97 2.35 -2.17 -20.75
CA LYS A 97 2.21 -2.03 -22.20
C LYS A 97 2.95 -3.12 -22.97
N ASP A 98 4.06 -3.63 -22.41
CA ASP A 98 4.91 -4.64 -23.06
C ASP A 98 4.39 -6.09 -22.88
N LYS A 99 3.32 -6.31 -22.10
CA LYS A 99 2.71 -7.63 -21.91
C LYS A 99 1.48 -7.79 -22.82
N PRO A 100 1.40 -8.86 -23.66
CA PRO A 100 0.19 -9.14 -24.43
C PRO A 100 -0.98 -9.43 -23.48
N ALA A 101 -2.18 -8.94 -23.87
CA ALA A 101 -3.43 -9.13 -23.16
C ALA A 101 -3.71 -10.64 -22.96
N GLY A 102 -3.51 -11.15 -21.76
CA GLY A 102 -3.78 -12.57 -21.45
C GLY A 102 -3.01 -13.15 -20.28
N SER A 103 -1.91 -12.55 -19.84
CA SER A 103 -1.18 -13.02 -18.66
C SER A 103 -1.34 -12.01 -17.53
N ALA A 104 -2.37 -12.17 -16.72
CA ALA A 104 -2.47 -11.58 -15.40
C ALA A 104 -1.44 -12.26 -14.48
N GLU A 105 -0.15 -12.04 -14.73
CA GLU A 105 0.83 -12.16 -13.68
C GLU A 105 0.69 -10.94 -12.80
N GLN A 106 -0.11 -11.11 -11.74
CA GLN A 106 -0.05 -10.26 -10.56
C GLN A 106 1.43 -10.14 -10.16
N PRO A 107 1.92 -8.97 -9.72
CA PRO A 107 3.20 -8.93 -9.03
C PRO A 107 3.11 -10.00 -7.95
N LYS A 108 3.99 -10.98 -7.99
CA LYS A 108 4.21 -11.91 -6.88
C LYS A 108 4.76 -11.04 -5.75
N ASP A 109 3.85 -10.44 -4.96
CA ASP A 109 4.15 -10.00 -3.62
C ASP A 109 4.47 -11.30 -2.87
N SER A 110 5.73 -11.70 -2.94
CA SER A 110 6.22 -12.80 -2.10
C SER A 110 5.88 -12.47 -0.67
N LEU A 111 5.29 -13.42 0.05
CA LEU A 111 4.88 -13.28 1.46
C LEU A 111 6.02 -12.81 2.38
N LEU A 112 7.27 -12.80 1.87
CA LEU A 112 8.45 -12.30 2.58
C LEU A 112 9.36 -11.57 1.59
N PRO A 113 9.77 -10.31 1.88
CA PRO A 113 10.95 -9.77 1.23
C PRO A 113 12.15 -10.65 1.63
N ALA A 114 12.86 -11.15 0.63
CA ALA A 114 13.97 -12.10 0.79
C ALA A 114 15.16 -11.58 1.66
N ASN A 115 15.13 -10.31 2.07
CA ASN A 115 16.26 -9.64 2.73
C ASN A 115 16.12 -9.44 4.25
N THR A 116 15.21 -10.12 4.94
CA THR A 116 15.05 -9.93 6.41
C THR A 116 16.24 -10.43 7.24
N LEU A 117 17.09 -11.30 6.69
CA LEU A 117 18.15 -11.96 7.45
C LEU A 117 19.51 -11.23 7.45
N ASN A 118 19.73 -10.24 6.56
CA ASN A 118 21.02 -9.55 6.40
C ASN A 118 20.94 -8.02 6.37
N VAL A 119 20.06 -7.43 7.19
CA VAL A 119 19.97 -5.97 7.27
C VAL A 119 21.14 -5.42 8.07
N SER A 120 22.08 -4.78 7.39
CA SER A 120 23.28 -4.18 8.01
C SER A 120 22.96 -2.88 8.74
N ASN A 121 21.92 -2.16 8.34
CA ASN A 121 21.56 -0.86 8.91
C ASN A 121 20.92 -1.02 10.30
N PRO A 122 21.51 -0.42 11.37
CA PRO A 122 21.03 -0.57 12.74
C PRO A 122 19.63 0.00 12.96
N TYR A 123 19.30 1.12 12.29
CA TYR A 123 17.97 1.73 12.39
C TYR A 123 16.89 0.83 11.79
N ILE A 124 17.17 0.20 10.65
CA ILE A 124 16.21 -0.72 10.03
C ILE A 124 16.05 -1.98 10.86
N ARG A 125 17.12 -2.49 11.47
CA ARG A 125 17.04 -3.64 12.38
C ARG A 125 16.19 -3.33 13.59
N GLN A 126 16.38 -2.17 14.22
CA GLN A 126 15.55 -1.71 15.33
C GLN A 126 14.08 -1.56 14.92
N LEU A 127 13.83 -0.94 13.74
CA LEU A 127 12.47 -0.80 13.21
C LEU A 127 11.81 -2.15 12.96
N LEU A 128 12.51 -3.10 12.33
CA LEU A 128 11.99 -4.46 12.12
C LEU A 128 11.64 -5.16 13.41
N HIS A 129 12.44 -4.97 14.47
CA HIS A 129 12.14 -5.49 15.80
C HIS A 129 10.85 -4.91 16.37
N VAL A 130 10.69 -3.58 16.37
CA VAL A 130 9.45 -2.92 16.81
C VAL A 130 8.24 -3.38 15.99
N LEU A 131 8.38 -3.47 14.67
CA LEU A 131 7.31 -3.94 13.78
C LEU A 131 6.94 -5.41 14.04
N SER A 132 7.88 -6.25 14.47
CA SER A 132 7.58 -7.65 14.77
C SER A 132 6.84 -7.81 16.10
N GLU A 133 7.18 -7.02 17.12
CA GLU A 133 6.54 -7.04 18.43
C GLU A 133 5.12 -6.47 18.42
N ARG A 134 4.91 -5.42 17.61
CA ARG A 134 3.65 -4.65 17.57
C ARG A 134 2.91 -4.79 16.23
N LEU A 135 3.06 -5.94 15.56
CA LEU A 135 2.59 -6.16 14.20
C LEU A 135 1.09 -5.93 14.02
N THR A 136 0.28 -6.29 15.01
CA THR A 136 -1.18 -6.22 14.94
C THR A 136 -1.74 -4.88 15.43
N GLU A 137 -0.87 -4.05 16.02
CA GLU A 137 -1.26 -2.72 16.52
C GLU A 137 -1.30 -1.68 15.39
N ASN A 138 -2.04 -0.60 15.65
CA ASN A 138 -1.96 0.57 14.79
C ASN A 138 -0.65 1.32 15.09
N LEU A 139 0.27 1.30 14.13
CA LEU A 139 1.62 1.88 14.28
C LEU A 139 1.78 3.10 13.35
N PRO A 140 1.51 4.31 13.84
CA PRO A 140 1.75 5.53 13.06
C PRO A 140 3.26 5.69 12.77
N ILE A 141 3.59 5.94 11.50
CA ILE A 141 5.00 6.13 11.10
C ILE A 141 5.68 7.29 11.85
N PRO A 142 5.00 8.43 12.13
CA PRO A 142 5.58 9.48 12.97
C PRO A 142 6.02 8.97 14.34
N GLU A 143 5.19 8.21 15.06
CA GLU A 143 5.55 7.65 16.37
C GLU A 143 6.75 6.70 16.28
N LEU A 144 6.82 5.87 15.22
CA LEU A 144 7.96 4.99 14.97
C LEU A 144 9.23 5.81 14.73
N ALA A 145 9.14 6.88 13.95
CA ALA A 145 10.27 7.76 13.65
C ALA A 145 10.73 8.52 14.90
N ASP A 146 9.80 9.06 15.69
CA ASP A 146 10.07 9.79 16.94
C ASP A 146 10.75 8.87 17.97
N SER A 147 10.30 7.63 18.12
CA SER A 147 10.93 6.65 19.02
C SER A 147 12.39 6.34 18.66
N MET A 148 12.79 6.61 17.43
CA MET A 148 14.14 6.41 16.90
C MET A 148 14.90 7.73 16.70
N HIS A 149 14.33 8.88 17.10
CA HIS A 149 14.85 10.23 16.86
C HIS A 149 15.17 10.51 15.39
N LEU A 150 14.34 9.99 14.47
CA LEU A 150 14.49 10.13 13.03
C LEU A 150 13.31 10.89 12.42
N ASN A 151 13.57 11.53 11.28
CA ASN A 151 12.51 12.13 10.48
C ASN A 151 11.67 11.02 9.80
N PRO A 152 10.31 11.09 9.81
CA PRO A 152 9.44 10.10 9.17
C PRO A 152 9.75 9.83 7.70
N GLN A 153 10.08 10.87 6.93
CA GLN A 153 10.45 10.71 5.51
C GLN A 153 11.77 9.96 5.34
N TYR A 154 12.73 10.26 6.23
CA TYR A 154 14.04 9.58 6.19
C TYR A 154 13.88 8.08 6.46
N ILE A 155 13.12 7.70 7.50
CA ILE A 155 12.92 6.29 7.84
C ILE A 155 12.14 5.53 6.75
N MET A 156 11.11 6.15 6.14
CA MET A 156 10.38 5.55 5.03
C MET A 156 11.28 5.29 3.81
N ARG A 157 12.12 6.27 3.44
CA ARG A 157 13.06 6.14 2.34
C ARG A 157 14.14 5.10 2.63
N LEU A 158 14.71 5.14 3.83
CA LEU A 158 15.74 4.20 4.27
C LEU A 158 15.20 2.77 4.25
N PHE A 159 14.00 2.55 4.79
CA PHE A 159 13.34 1.25 4.79
C PHE A 159 13.10 0.74 3.36
N LYS A 160 12.56 1.60 2.48
CA LYS A 160 12.32 1.23 1.08
C LYS A 160 13.61 0.87 0.34
N LYS A 161 14.70 1.60 0.62
CA LYS A 161 16.04 1.32 0.05
C LYS A 161 16.58 -0.04 0.51
N GLU A 162 16.51 -0.33 1.80
CA GLU A 162 17.10 -1.55 2.40
C GLU A 162 16.21 -2.79 2.16
N MET A 163 14.89 -2.62 2.25
CA MET A 163 13.91 -3.72 2.21
C MET A 163 13.26 -3.92 0.83
N GLY A 164 13.44 -2.98 -0.11
CA GLY A 164 12.81 -3.02 -1.43
C GLY A 164 11.30 -2.74 -1.45
N CYS A 165 10.67 -2.53 -0.30
CA CYS A 165 9.25 -2.25 -0.15
C CYS A 165 8.99 -1.16 0.89
N SER A 166 7.80 -0.56 0.89
CA SER A 166 7.44 0.41 1.93
C SER A 166 7.19 -0.28 3.29
N ILE A 167 7.32 0.48 4.40
CA ILE A 167 7.01 -0.01 5.76
C ILE A 167 5.60 -0.61 5.81
N LEU A 168 4.61 0.05 5.19
CA LEU A 168 3.24 -0.41 5.21
C LEU A 168 3.02 -1.68 4.36
N GLN A 169 3.68 -1.79 3.20
CA GLN A 169 3.69 -3.03 2.41
C GLN A 169 4.29 -4.18 3.22
N TYR A 170 5.37 -3.93 3.95
CA TYR A 170 5.97 -4.90 4.84
C TYR A 170 5.00 -5.34 5.95
N ILE A 171 4.42 -4.39 6.71
CA ILE A 171 3.44 -4.69 7.76
C ILE A 171 2.27 -5.51 7.19
N THR A 172 1.72 -5.07 6.05
CA THR A 172 0.60 -5.75 5.40
C THR A 172 0.95 -7.19 5.00
N SER A 173 2.12 -7.41 4.40
CA SER A 173 2.56 -8.76 4.03
C SER A 173 2.74 -9.67 5.25
N ARG A 174 3.29 -9.14 6.34
CA ARG A 174 3.46 -9.89 7.60
C ARG A 174 2.12 -10.24 8.25
N ARG A 175 1.16 -9.29 8.25
CA ARG A 175 -0.21 -9.54 8.74
C ARG A 175 -0.94 -10.59 7.92
N ILE A 176 -0.76 -10.60 6.59
CA ILE A 176 -1.33 -11.65 5.73
C ILE A 176 -0.67 -13.00 6.00
N ALA A 177 0.64 -13.05 6.20
CA ALA A 177 1.32 -14.31 6.58
C ALA A 177 0.78 -14.86 7.90
N LEU A 178 0.55 -14.00 8.89
CA LEU A 178 -0.09 -14.38 10.16
C LEU A 178 -1.52 -14.87 9.95
N ALA A 179 -2.30 -14.20 9.07
CA ALA A 179 -3.67 -14.62 8.75
C ALA A 179 -3.70 -16.00 8.05
N VAL A 180 -2.73 -16.31 7.20
CA VAL A 180 -2.57 -17.64 6.60
C VAL A 180 -2.40 -18.70 7.68
N GLN A 181 -1.50 -18.49 8.65
CA GLN A 181 -1.31 -19.41 9.78
C GLN A 181 -2.61 -19.62 10.58
N TYR A 182 -3.30 -18.54 10.97
CA TYR A 182 -4.59 -18.67 11.66
C TYR A 182 -5.64 -19.45 10.86
N LEU A 183 -5.67 -19.25 9.54
CA LEU A 183 -6.63 -19.95 8.68
C LEU A 183 -6.31 -21.43 8.49
N GLU A 184 -5.03 -21.82 8.61
CA GLU A 184 -4.56 -23.21 8.55
C GLU A 184 -4.69 -23.91 9.90
N ASP A 185 -4.34 -23.22 11.00
CA ASP A 185 -4.20 -23.84 12.30
C ASP A 185 -5.46 -23.75 13.17
N THR A 186 -6.46 -22.93 12.78
CA THR A 186 -7.65 -22.68 13.61
C THR A 186 -8.95 -22.68 12.83
N ASN A 187 -10.07 -22.93 13.53
CA ASN A 187 -11.43 -22.81 13.02
C ASN A 187 -12.08 -21.45 13.34
N LEU A 188 -11.30 -20.44 13.75
CA LEU A 188 -11.83 -19.09 14.07
C LEU A 188 -12.59 -18.50 12.90
N PRO A 189 -13.68 -17.74 13.14
CA PRO A 189 -14.35 -16.99 12.07
C PRO A 189 -13.36 -16.11 11.29
N ILE A 190 -13.50 -16.03 9.97
CA ILE A 190 -12.55 -15.26 9.12
C ILE A 190 -12.53 -13.78 9.51
N THR A 191 -13.65 -13.24 9.98
CA THR A 191 -13.77 -11.88 10.50
C THR A 191 -12.92 -11.69 11.76
N GLU A 192 -12.88 -12.68 12.64
CA GLU A 192 -12.06 -12.67 13.84
C GLU A 192 -10.57 -12.79 13.50
N VAL A 193 -10.21 -13.67 12.57
CA VAL A 193 -8.84 -13.75 12.04
C VAL A 193 -8.38 -12.40 11.48
N ALA A 194 -9.24 -11.69 10.73
CA ALA A 194 -8.90 -10.38 10.23
C ALA A 194 -8.57 -9.39 11.37
N LEU A 195 -9.40 -9.34 12.42
CA LEU A 195 -9.19 -8.48 13.59
C LEU A 195 -7.90 -8.84 14.34
N LEU A 196 -7.68 -10.12 14.61
CA LEU A 196 -6.47 -10.61 15.30
C LEU A 196 -5.19 -10.28 14.52
N CYS A 197 -5.27 -10.19 13.21
CA CYS A 197 -4.17 -9.79 12.36
C CYS A 197 -4.04 -8.26 12.17
N GLY A 198 -4.84 -7.46 12.89
CA GLY A 198 -4.77 -5.99 12.86
C GLY A 198 -5.47 -5.35 11.66
N PHE A 199 -6.47 -6.02 11.05
CA PHE A 199 -7.31 -5.46 10.00
C PHE A 199 -8.67 -5.05 10.56
N ASP A 200 -8.91 -3.76 10.75
CA ASP A 200 -10.19 -3.22 11.23
C ASP A 200 -11.30 -3.28 10.17
N ASN A 201 -10.94 -3.41 8.89
CA ASN A 201 -11.88 -3.46 7.78
C ASN A 201 -11.81 -4.81 7.06
N TYR A 202 -12.87 -5.60 7.20
CA TYR A 202 -12.96 -6.94 6.60
C TYR A 202 -12.92 -6.94 5.07
N SER A 203 -13.54 -5.97 4.42
CA SER A 203 -13.54 -5.87 2.95
C SER A 203 -12.12 -5.57 2.43
N TYR A 204 -11.38 -4.71 3.12
CA TYR A 204 -9.98 -4.46 2.84
C TYR A 204 -9.14 -5.70 3.05
N PHE A 205 -9.28 -6.38 4.19
CA PHE A 205 -8.60 -7.65 4.47
C PHE A 205 -8.80 -8.66 3.34
N THR A 206 -10.04 -8.92 2.95
CA THR A 206 -10.39 -9.91 1.92
C THR A 206 -9.72 -9.58 0.57
N ARG A 207 -9.72 -8.30 0.18
CA ARG A 207 -9.10 -7.83 -1.04
C ARG A 207 -7.58 -8.00 -1.00
N VAL A 208 -6.95 -7.61 0.09
CA VAL A 208 -5.49 -7.71 0.28
C VAL A 208 -5.08 -9.18 0.36
N PHE A 209 -5.78 -9.99 1.13
CA PHE A 209 -5.51 -11.44 1.24
C PHE A 209 -5.55 -12.11 -0.14
N LYS A 210 -6.60 -11.82 -0.93
CA LYS A 210 -6.69 -12.35 -2.31
C LYS A 210 -5.55 -11.87 -3.19
N ARG A 211 -5.10 -10.62 -3.03
CA ARG A 211 -3.95 -10.08 -3.77
C ARG A 211 -2.65 -10.82 -3.45
N PHE A 212 -2.41 -11.17 -2.19
CA PHE A 212 -1.18 -11.84 -1.74
C PHE A 212 -1.20 -13.36 -1.99
N THR A 213 -2.35 -14.02 -1.81
CA THR A 213 -2.47 -15.49 -1.85
C THR A 213 -3.08 -16.02 -3.17
N GLY A 214 -3.60 -15.11 -4.01
CA GLY A 214 -4.31 -15.47 -5.26
C GLY A 214 -5.77 -15.87 -5.06
N GLN A 215 -6.25 -16.09 -3.82
CA GLN A 215 -7.60 -16.57 -3.54
C GLN A 215 -8.20 -15.88 -2.30
N SER A 216 -9.54 -15.92 -2.17
CA SER A 216 -10.19 -15.32 -1.00
C SER A 216 -9.89 -16.12 0.28
N PRO A 217 -9.96 -15.51 1.48
CA PRO A 217 -9.76 -16.22 2.75
C PRO A 217 -10.66 -17.44 2.91
N ALA A 218 -11.92 -17.34 2.46
CA ALA A 218 -12.87 -18.45 2.52
C ALA A 218 -12.50 -19.60 1.59
N ALA A 219 -12.03 -19.31 0.37
CA ALA A 219 -11.54 -20.32 -0.57
C ALA A 219 -10.25 -20.95 -0.08
N PHE A 220 -9.36 -20.14 0.53
CA PHE A 220 -8.11 -20.62 1.11
C PHE A 220 -8.37 -21.65 2.21
N ARG A 221 -9.24 -21.35 3.18
CA ARG A 221 -9.59 -22.25 4.28
C ARG A 221 -10.17 -23.57 3.81
N LYS A 222 -11.09 -23.55 2.80
CA LYS A 222 -11.68 -24.79 2.26
C LYS A 222 -10.66 -25.73 1.64
N ARG A 223 -9.54 -25.20 1.17
CA ARG A 223 -8.46 -25.99 0.59
C ARG A 223 -7.50 -26.54 1.65
N SER A 224 -7.32 -25.84 2.76
CA SER A 224 -6.40 -26.20 3.85
C SER A 224 -6.98 -27.24 4.80
N VAL A 225 -8.32 -27.39 4.84
CA VAL A 225 -8.99 -28.46 5.61
C VAL A 225 -9.22 -29.65 4.67
N PRO A 226 -8.58 -30.83 4.88
CA PRO A 226 -8.88 -32.02 4.11
C PRO A 226 -10.36 -32.39 4.31
N PRO A 227 -11.04 -32.91 3.28
CA PRO A 227 -12.39 -33.45 3.44
C PRO A 227 -12.36 -34.63 4.42
N ASP A 228 -13.27 -34.61 5.42
CA ASP A 228 -13.52 -35.72 6.34
C ASP A 228 -13.89 -37.01 5.59
#